data_a783b01724d4782db7cc1ad293c3c103
#
_entry.id   a783b01724d4782db7cc1ad293c3c103
#
_cell.length_a   1.000
_cell.length_b   1.000
_cell.length_c   1.000
_cell.angle_alpha   90.00
_cell.angle_beta   90.00
_cell.angle_gamma   90.00
#
_symmetry.space_group_name_H-M   'P 1'
#
loop_
_entity.id
_entity.type
_entity.pdbx_description
1 polymer ?
#
loop_
_entity_poly.entity_id
_entity_poly.type
_entity_poly.pdbx_seq_one_letter_code
_entity_poly.pdbx_strand_id
1 'polypeptide(L)'
;MALRAIAAMSLNRVIGKDGELPWHIPEDFKWIKKTTSGQAVVMGRKTYESLGGPLPNRRNLVVTRAKALGEGVEIVRDLGHFHPEDYPCDVWVIGGGEIYRQMLDRCEELYLSIIPRMVDGDAFFPEFEDKFELVGTVLKHPDFEVRHYRRNALDSGAGS
;
A
#
# COMPACT_ATOMS: atom_id res chain seq x y z
N MET A 1 8.20 13.62 -6.27
CA MET A 1 8.55 12.53 -5.36
C MET A 1 7.91 11.22 -5.83
N ALA A 2 8.43 10.11 -5.37
CA ALA A 2 8.00 8.80 -5.88
C ALA A 2 6.67 8.37 -5.26
N LEU A 3 5.84 7.70 -6.07
CA LEU A 3 4.68 6.96 -5.59
C LEU A 3 5.07 5.50 -5.47
N ARG A 4 4.89 4.94 -4.29
CA ARG A 4 5.25 3.56 -3.97
C ARG A 4 4.08 2.86 -3.31
N ALA A 5 4.06 1.54 -3.42
CA ALA A 5 3.08 0.73 -2.70
C ALA A 5 3.76 -0.13 -1.66
N ILE A 6 3.10 -0.34 -0.55
CA ILE A 6 3.54 -1.24 0.51
C ILE A 6 2.34 -2.05 0.95
N ALA A 7 2.49 -3.36 1.04
CA ALA A 7 1.39 -4.27 1.32
C ALA A 7 1.89 -5.56 1.94
N ALA A 8 0.94 -6.33 2.49
CA ALA A 8 1.18 -7.70 2.92
C ALA A 8 0.09 -8.57 2.33
N MET A 9 0.45 -9.72 1.78
CA MET A 9 -0.53 -10.68 1.26
C MET A 9 -0.14 -12.10 1.58
N SER A 10 -1.14 -12.98 1.65
CA SER A 10 -0.93 -14.41 1.78
C SER A 10 -0.42 -15.02 0.47
N LEU A 11 -0.10 -16.31 0.47
CA LEU A 11 0.33 -17.01 -0.75
C LEU A 11 -0.75 -16.99 -1.83
N ASN A 12 -2.03 -16.95 -1.44
CA ASN A 12 -3.15 -16.87 -2.36
C ASN A 12 -3.69 -15.44 -2.52
N ARG A 13 -2.84 -14.44 -2.31
CA ARG A 13 -3.10 -13.01 -2.56
C ARG A 13 -4.12 -12.35 -1.65
N VAL A 14 -4.49 -12.97 -0.56
CA VAL A 14 -5.46 -12.36 0.37
C VAL A 14 -4.80 -11.22 1.13
N ILE A 15 -5.48 -10.08 1.18
CA ILE A 15 -5.05 -8.90 1.93
C ILE A 15 -6.07 -8.47 2.98
N GLY A 16 -7.23 -9.11 3.02
CA GLY A 16 -8.25 -8.80 4.00
C GLY A 16 -9.38 -9.79 4.02
N LYS A 17 -10.08 -9.83 5.14
CA LYS A 17 -11.30 -10.60 5.34
C LYS A 17 -12.22 -9.81 6.25
N ASP A 18 -13.44 -9.53 5.81
CA ASP A 18 -14.44 -8.78 6.56
C ASP A 18 -13.91 -7.43 7.09
N GLY A 19 -13.06 -6.76 6.30
CA GLY A 19 -12.49 -5.46 6.64
C GLY A 19 -11.28 -5.50 7.56
N GLU A 20 -10.78 -6.68 7.89
CA GLU A 20 -9.65 -6.86 8.80
C GLU A 20 -8.56 -7.72 8.15
N LEU A 21 -7.34 -7.65 8.71
CA LEU A 21 -6.28 -8.56 8.31
C LEU A 21 -6.55 -9.94 8.89
N PRO A 22 -6.46 -11.01 8.09
CA PRO A 22 -6.73 -12.36 8.55
C PRO A 22 -5.57 -13.01 9.31
N TRP A 23 -4.54 -12.24 9.64
CA TRP A 23 -3.41 -12.67 10.45
C TRP A 23 -3.02 -11.56 11.40
N HIS A 24 -2.24 -11.94 12.41
CA HIS A 24 -1.71 -10.99 13.38
C HIS A 24 -0.19 -11.20 13.49
N ILE A 25 0.57 -10.34 12.81
CA ILE A 25 2.03 -10.39 12.78
C ILE A 25 2.55 -9.00 13.11
N PRO A 26 2.81 -8.68 14.39
CA PRO A 26 3.22 -7.33 14.80
C PRO A 26 4.48 -6.82 14.09
N GLU A 27 5.42 -7.70 13.78
CA GLU A 27 6.67 -7.31 13.13
C GLU A 27 6.46 -6.80 11.72
N ASP A 28 5.47 -7.34 10.99
CA ASP A 28 5.11 -6.84 9.66
C ASP A 28 4.53 -5.44 9.77
N PHE A 29 3.67 -5.21 10.74
CA PHE A 29 3.08 -3.89 10.94
C PHE A 29 4.14 -2.87 11.35
N LYS A 30 5.11 -3.28 12.19
CA LYS A 30 6.25 -2.43 12.55
C LYS A 30 7.09 -2.06 11.33
N TRP A 31 7.30 -3.00 10.42
CA TRP A 31 8.02 -2.77 9.17
C TRP A 31 7.32 -1.67 8.36
N ILE A 32 6.00 -1.78 8.18
CA ILE A 32 5.22 -0.81 7.43
C ILE A 32 5.30 0.57 8.09
N LYS A 33 5.13 0.65 9.39
CA LYS A 33 5.20 1.91 10.13
C LYS A 33 6.57 2.57 10.03
N LYS A 34 7.62 1.79 10.17
CA LYS A 34 8.99 2.31 10.10
C LYS A 34 9.31 2.82 8.70
N THR A 35 8.92 2.07 7.68
CA THR A 35 9.23 2.40 6.29
C THR A 35 8.55 3.68 5.83
N THR A 36 7.33 3.93 6.30
CA THR A 36 6.54 5.09 5.87
C THR A 36 6.69 6.31 6.78
N SER A 37 7.42 6.21 7.88
CA SER A 37 7.56 7.30 8.83
C SER A 37 8.17 8.56 8.21
N GLY A 38 7.60 9.73 8.54
CA GLY A 38 8.06 11.01 8.01
C GLY A 38 7.58 11.32 6.60
N GLN A 39 6.75 10.47 6.01
CA GLN A 39 6.31 10.57 4.63
C GLN A 39 4.78 10.65 4.57
N ALA A 40 4.20 10.50 3.39
CA ALA A 40 2.76 10.49 3.21
C ALA A 40 2.27 9.07 2.95
N VAL A 41 1.07 8.77 3.47
CA VAL A 41 0.39 7.50 3.19
C VAL A 41 -0.96 7.82 2.58
N VAL A 42 -1.36 7.08 1.54
CA VAL A 42 -2.67 7.22 0.91
C VAL A 42 -3.42 5.89 1.06
N MET A 43 -4.68 6.00 1.46
CA MET A 43 -5.47 4.83 1.81
C MET A 43 -6.94 5.06 1.51
N GLY A 44 -7.71 3.99 1.41
CA GLY A 44 -9.15 4.05 1.36
C GLY A 44 -9.74 4.27 2.74
N ARG A 45 -11.01 4.67 2.79
CA ARG A 45 -11.68 4.97 4.05
C ARG A 45 -11.76 3.76 5.00
N LYS A 46 -12.04 2.56 4.46
CA LYS A 46 -12.13 1.36 5.28
C LYS A 46 -10.80 1.03 5.95
N THR A 47 -9.69 1.21 5.23
CA THR A 47 -8.36 1.02 5.80
C THR A 47 -8.12 2.02 6.93
N TYR A 48 -8.49 3.28 6.72
CA TYR A 48 -8.36 4.31 7.75
C TYR A 48 -9.15 3.93 9.00
N GLU A 49 -10.39 3.49 8.82
CA GLU A 49 -11.23 3.09 9.96
C GLU A 49 -10.61 1.91 10.72
N SER A 50 -10.02 0.95 10.01
CA SER A 50 -9.38 -0.21 10.66
C SER A 50 -8.13 0.16 11.45
N LEU A 51 -7.47 1.27 11.11
CA LEU A 51 -6.30 1.74 11.86
C LEU A 51 -6.67 2.42 13.18
N GLY A 52 -7.92 2.83 13.34
CA GLY A 52 -8.39 3.48 14.56
C GLY A 52 -7.99 4.94 14.68
N GLY A 53 -7.46 5.55 13.63
CA GLY A 53 -7.06 6.95 13.62
C GLY A 53 -5.86 7.17 12.71
N PRO A 54 -5.41 8.43 12.55
CA PRO A 54 -4.27 8.73 11.68
C PRO A 54 -2.98 8.14 12.24
N LEU A 55 -2.11 7.69 11.34
CA LEU A 55 -0.79 7.21 11.72
C LEU A 55 0.08 8.40 12.14
N PRO A 56 0.76 8.33 13.28
CA PRO A 56 1.58 9.45 13.75
C PRO A 56 2.79 9.69 12.85
N ASN A 57 3.26 10.95 12.83
CA ASN A 57 4.44 11.36 12.10
C ASN A 57 4.35 11.13 10.59
N ARG A 58 3.16 11.26 10.02
CA ARG A 58 2.92 11.10 8.57
C ARG A 58 1.80 12.02 8.14
N ARG A 59 1.78 12.32 6.85
CA ARG A 59 0.60 12.91 6.23
C ARG A 59 -0.34 11.76 5.89
N ASN A 60 -1.54 11.81 6.40
CA ASN A 60 -2.56 10.78 6.19
C ASN A 60 -3.55 11.26 5.15
N LEU A 61 -3.51 10.64 3.97
CA LEU A 61 -4.37 10.99 2.84
C LEU A 61 -5.40 9.90 2.68
N VAL A 62 -6.69 10.24 2.84
CA VAL A 62 -7.77 9.26 2.79
C VAL A 62 -8.68 9.54 1.61
N VAL A 63 -8.84 8.52 0.75
CA VAL A 63 -9.72 8.60 -0.42
C VAL A 63 -11.15 8.36 0.04
N THR A 64 -11.97 9.40 -0.02
CA THR A 64 -13.35 9.34 0.44
C THR A 64 -14.16 10.50 -0.12
N ARG A 65 -15.48 10.34 -0.14
CA ARG A 65 -16.42 11.43 -0.50
C ARG A 65 -16.83 12.26 0.71
N ALA A 66 -16.47 11.86 1.92
CA ALA A 66 -16.75 12.62 3.13
C ALA A 66 -16.08 13.99 3.08
N LYS A 67 -16.66 14.97 3.75
CA LYS A 67 -16.12 16.33 3.76
C LYS A 67 -14.88 16.43 4.65
N ALA A 68 -14.85 15.68 5.75
CA ALA A 68 -13.75 15.68 6.69
C ALA A 68 -13.81 14.40 7.54
N LEU A 69 -12.66 13.98 8.05
CA LEU A 69 -12.55 12.81 8.92
C LEU A 69 -11.89 13.17 10.27
N GLY A 70 -11.63 14.47 10.50
CA GLY A 70 -11.00 14.92 11.75
C GLY A 70 -9.59 15.45 11.53
N GLU A 71 -8.94 15.79 12.63
CA GLU A 71 -7.58 16.33 12.60
C GLU A 71 -6.57 15.29 12.17
N GLY A 72 -5.55 15.74 11.46
CA GLY A 72 -4.47 14.87 11.01
C GLY A 72 -4.78 14.08 9.75
N VAL A 73 -5.93 14.34 9.11
CA VAL A 73 -6.35 13.64 7.91
C VAL A 73 -6.63 14.62 6.79
N GLU A 74 -6.06 14.35 5.62
CA GLU A 74 -6.34 15.11 4.40
C GLU A 74 -7.23 14.26 3.50
N ILE A 75 -8.24 14.88 2.91
CA ILE A 75 -9.20 14.17 2.06
C ILE A 75 -8.73 14.19 0.61
N VAL A 76 -8.74 13.02 -0.02
CA VAL A 76 -8.56 12.87 -1.47
C VAL A 76 -9.90 12.44 -2.06
N ARG A 77 -10.54 13.31 -2.83
CA ARG A 77 -11.86 13.03 -3.36
C ARG A 77 -11.83 12.19 -4.62
N ASP A 78 -10.78 12.36 -5.40
CA ASP A 78 -10.68 11.75 -6.72
C ASP A 78 -9.22 11.38 -7.01
N LEU A 79 -8.95 10.10 -7.13
CA LEU A 79 -7.61 9.61 -7.45
C LEU A 79 -7.14 10.07 -8.84
N GLY A 80 -8.07 10.34 -9.75
CA GLY A 80 -7.72 10.87 -11.08
C GLY A 80 -7.06 12.23 -11.03
N HIS A 81 -7.34 13.00 -9.98
CA HIS A 81 -6.74 14.32 -9.76
C HIS A 81 -5.69 14.32 -8.65
N PHE A 82 -5.27 13.14 -8.21
CA PHE A 82 -4.22 13.01 -7.22
C PHE A 82 -2.85 13.01 -7.91
N HIS A 83 -1.98 13.93 -7.49
CA HIS A 83 -0.65 14.11 -8.07
C HIS A 83 0.42 13.94 -6.99
N PRO A 84 1.12 12.78 -6.95
CA PRO A 84 2.18 12.54 -5.96
C PRO A 84 3.28 13.60 -5.99
N GLU A 85 3.55 14.18 -7.15
CA GLU A 85 4.55 15.23 -7.32
C GLU A 85 4.24 16.51 -6.57
N ASP A 86 2.99 16.70 -6.13
CA ASP A 86 2.60 17.87 -5.33
C ASP A 86 3.08 17.77 -3.87
N TYR A 87 3.61 16.61 -3.47
CA TYR A 87 4.04 16.38 -2.10
C TYR A 87 5.57 16.43 -2.00
N PRO A 88 6.13 17.03 -0.92
CA PRO A 88 7.57 17.16 -0.75
C PRO A 88 8.23 15.87 -0.24
N CYS A 89 7.53 14.77 -0.23
CA CYS A 89 8.00 13.48 0.28
C CYS A 89 7.45 12.36 -0.58
N ASP A 90 7.97 11.16 -0.37
CA ASP A 90 7.40 9.98 -1.03
C ASP A 90 5.99 9.72 -0.53
N VAL A 91 5.15 9.17 -1.40
CA VAL A 91 3.78 8.81 -1.08
C VAL A 91 3.63 7.30 -1.18
N TRP A 92 3.11 6.70 -0.12
CA TRP A 92 2.97 5.25 0.00
C TRP A 92 1.51 4.85 -0.05
N VAL A 93 1.16 3.98 -1.01
CA VAL A 93 -0.18 3.40 -1.12
C VAL A 93 -0.25 2.24 -0.12
N ILE A 94 -1.15 2.32 0.85
CA ILE A 94 -1.22 1.32 1.92
C ILE A 94 -2.53 0.52 1.94
N GLY A 95 -3.38 0.68 0.94
CA GLY A 95 -4.56 -0.16 0.75
C GLY A 95 -5.87 0.58 0.87
N GLY A 96 -6.96 -0.09 0.82
CA GLY A 96 -7.12 -1.53 0.56
C GLY A 96 -7.11 -1.93 -0.91
N GLY A 97 -7.73 -3.06 -1.18
CA GLY A 97 -7.68 -3.67 -2.51
C GLY A 97 -8.10 -2.76 -3.65
N GLU A 98 -9.14 -1.98 -3.45
CA GLU A 98 -9.61 -1.06 -4.49
C GLU A 98 -8.59 0.06 -4.76
N ILE A 99 -7.94 0.55 -3.72
CA ILE A 99 -6.93 1.59 -3.86
C ILE A 99 -5.68 1.03 -4.55
N TYR A 100 -5.24 -0.17 -4.20
CA TYR A 100 -4.14 -0.82 -4.90
C TYR A 100 -4.47 -1.02 -6.38
N ARG A 101 -5.70 -1.45 -6.68
CA ARG A 101 -6.12 -1.69 -8.06
C ARG A 101 -6.05 -0.42 -8.89
N GLN A 102 -6.44 0.72 -8.33
CA GLN A 102 -6.42 2.00 -9.05
C GLN A 102 -5.05 2.65 -9.11
N MET A 103 -4.19 2.42 -8.12
CA MET A 103 -2.95 3.16 -7.95
C MET A 103 -1.70 2.40 -8.38
N LEU A 104 -1.75 1.07 -8.40
CA LEU A 104 -0.54 0.26 -8.61
C LEU A 104 0.14 0.55 -9.95
N ASP A 105 -0.64 0.83 -11.00
CA ASP A 105 -0.10 1.16 -12.31
C ASP A 105 0.68 2.47 -12.32
N ARG A 106 0.51 3.31 -11.31
CA ARG A 106 1.22 4.57 -11.17
C ARG A 106 2.41 4.48 -10.22
N CYS A 107 2.56 3.37 -9.51
CA CYS A 107 3.65 3.18 -8.55
C CYS A 107 4.93 2.80 -9.26
N GLU A 108 6.05 3.37 -8.82
CA GLU A 108 7.38 3.04 -9.33
C GLU A 108 7.94 1.80 -8.65
N GLU A 109 7.60 1.61 -7.39
CA GLU A 109 8.12 0.51 -6.59
C GLU A 109 7.01 -0.11 -5.74
N LEU A 110 7.19 -1.39 -5.41
CA LEU A 110 6.29 -2.15 -4.56
C LEU A 110 7.12 -2.93 -3.54
N TYR A 111 6.79 -2.75 -2.28
CA TYR A 111 7.34 -3.55 -1.17
C TYR A 111 6.23 -4.44 -0.66
N LEU A 112 6.40 -5.75 -0.82
CA LEU A 112 5.32 -6.71 -0.57
C LEU A 112 5.78 -7.75 0.44
N SER A 113 5.13 -7.76 1.61
CA SER A 113 5.33 -8.81 2.59
C SER A 113 4.55 -10.04 2.15
N ILE A 114 5.23 -11.17 2.03
CA ILE A 114 4.60 -12.44 1.69
C ILE A 114 4.43 -13.23 2.97
N ILE A 115 3.17 -13.51 3.31
CA ILE A 115 2.83 -14.34 4.46
C ILE A 115 2.77 -15.78 3.95
N PRO A 116 3.62 -16.70 4.45
CA PRO A 116 3.75 -18.05 3.89
C PRO A 116 2.59 -18.98 4.30
N ARG A 117 1.37 -18.56 4.04
CA ARG A 117 0.14 -19.29 4.37
C ARG A 117 -0.90 -19.11 3.28
N MET A 118 -1.75 -20.11 3.13
CA MET A 118 -3.01 -19.98 2.40
C MET A 118 -4.06 -19.53 3.41
N VAL A 119 -4.81 -18.49 3.08
CA VAL A 119 -5.73 -17.85 4.02
C VAL A 119 -7.06 -17.58 3.32
N ASP A 120 -8.16 -17.77 4.01
CA ASP A 120 -9.48 -17.35 3.52
C ASP A 120 -9.58 -15.83 3.60
N GLY A 121 -10.17 -15.23 2.56
CA GLY A 121 -10.40 -13.81 2.56
C GLY A 121 -11.29 -13.38 1.41
N ASP A 122 -11.65 -12.08 1.44
CA ASP A 122 -12.53 -11.48 0.45
C ASP A 122 -11.91 -10.28 -0.27
N ALA A 123 -10.76 -9.82 0.19
CA ALA A 123 -9.99 -8.78 -0.48
C ALA A 123 -8.65 -9.34 -0.93
N PHE A 124 -8.28 -9.04 -2.18
CA PHE A 124 -7.12 -9.62 -2.82
C PHE A 124 -6.21 -8.53 -3.40
N PHE A 125 -4.89 -8.78 -3.36
CA PHE A 125 -3.93 -7.91 -4.01
C PHE A 125 -4.03 -8.11 -5.52
N PRO A 126 -4.02 -7.02 -6.32
CA PRO A 126 -4.13 -7.16 -7.78
C PRO A 126 -2.90 -7.84 -8.39
N GLU A 127 -3.08 -8.39 -9.57
CA GLU A 127 -1.95 -8.95 -10.32
C GLU A 127 -0.97 -7.85 -10.69
N PHE A 128 0.32 -8.12 -10.51
CA PHE A 128 1.37 -7.13 -10.76
C PHE A 128 2.61 -7.74 -11.44
N GLU A 129 2.69 -9.06 -11.49
CA GLU A 129 3.91 -9.78 -11.87
C GLU A 129 4.36 -9.51 -13.30
N ASP A 130 3.43 -9.15 -14.18
CA ASP A 130 3.75 -8.80 -15.56
C ASP A 130 4.21 -7.34 -15.73
N LYS A 131 4.04 -6.51 -14.71
CA LYS A 131 4.36 -5.08 -14.75
C LYS A 131 5.55 -4.69 -13.89
N PHE A 132 5.94 -5.55 -12.96
CA PHE A 132 7.03 -5.31 -12.02
C PHE A 132 8.02 -6.46 -12.07
N GLU A 133 9.29 -6.15 -11.84
CA GLU A 133 10.32 -7.17 -11.71
C GLU A 133 10.81 -7.24 -10.27
N LEU A 134 11.15 -8.43 -9.81
CA LEU A 134 11.68 -8.63 -8.48
C LEU A 134 13.13 -8.11 -8.43
N VAL A 135 13.38 -7.16 -7.52
CA VAL A 135 14.73 -6.65 -7.28
C VAL A 135 15.45 -7.52 -6.25
N GLY A 136 14.76 -7.92 -5.20
CA GLY A 136 15.33 -8.77 -4.17
C GLY A 136 14.47 -8.83 -2.91
N THR A 137 14.95 -9.56 -1.93
CA THR A 137 14.32 -9.65 -0.61
C THR A 137 15.02 -8.68 0.32
N VAL A 138 14.27 -7.78 0.94
CA VAL A 138 14.83 -6.73 1.80
C VAL A 138 14.72 -7.04 3.28
N LEU A 139 13.86 -7.99 3.65
CA LEU A 139 13.69 -8.42 5.04
C LEU A 139 13.20 -9.85 5.07
N LYS A 140 13.84 -10.69 5.91
CA LYS A 140 13.38 -12.05 6.17
C LYS A 140 13.04 -12.20 7.63
N HIS A 141 11.87 -12.75 7.90
CA HIS A 141 11.35 -13.03 9.23
C HIS A 141 10.72 -14.43 9.19
N PRO A 142 10.69 -15.18 10.29
CA PRO A 142 10.06 -16.52 10.27
C PRO A 142 8.60 -16.52 9.80
N ASP A 143 7.87 -15.43 10.01
CA ASP A 143 6.45 -15.36 9.68
C ASP A 143 6.15 -14.62 8.38
N PHE A 144 7.14 -13.97 7.76
CA PHE A 144 6.94 -13.27 6.48
C PHE A 144 8.28 -12.92 5.84
N GLU A 145 8.23 -12.57 4.57
CA GLU A 145 9.37 -12.09 3.81
C GLU A 145 8.95 -10.84 3.04
N VAL A 146 9.74 -9.77 3.11
CA VAL A 146 9.46 -8.54 2.35
C VAL A 146 10.25 -8.55 1.06
N ARG A 147 9.54 -8.52 -0.07
CA ARG A 147 10.13 -8.47 -1.40
C ARG A 147 9.99 -7.08 -1.99
N HIS A 148 11.05 -6.63 -2.63
CA HIS A 148 11.09 -5.34 -3.32
C HIS A 148 10.96 -5.57 -4.82
N TYR A 149 9.99 -4.93 -5.42
CA TYR A 149 9.72 -4.97 -6.85
C TYR A 149 9.86 -3.57 -7.43
N ARG A 150 10.28 -3.50 -8.67
CA ARG A 150 10.39 -2.23 -9.42
C ARG A 150 9.59 -2.35 -10.70
N ARG A 151 8.95 -1.25 -11.12
CA ARG A 151 8.22 -1.23 -12.37
C ARG A 151 9.16 -1.54 -13.53
N ASN A 152 8.69 -2.34 -14.48
CA ASN A 152 9.46 -2.69 -15.65
C ASN A 152 9.77 -1.46 -16.51
N ALA A 153 11.01 -1.33 -16.93
CA ALA A 153 11.44 -0.22 -17.78
C ALA A 153 10.72 -0.25 -19.14
N LEU A 154 10.37 -1.44 -19.62
CA LEU A 154 9.64 -1.60 -20.87
C LEU A 154 8.23 -1.01 -20.81
N ASP A 155 7.56 -1.10 -19.66
CA ASP A 155 6.23 -0.52 -19.51
C ASP A 155 6.28 1.00 -19.63
N SER A 156 7.27 1.65 -19.03
CA SER A 156 7.42 3.10 -19.13
C SER A 156 7.86 3.52 -20.52
N GLY A 157 8.63 2.70 -21.22
CA GLY A 157 9.03 2.95 -22.60
C GLY A 157 7.88 2.75 -23.57
N ALA A 158 7.04 1.74 -23.34
CA ALA A 158 5.91 1.44 -24.21
C ALA A 158 4.83 2.51 -24.16
N GLY A 159 4.77 3.27 -23.06
CA GLY A 159 3.84 4.37 -22.92
C GLY A 159 4.21 5.61 -23.71
N SER A 160 5.34 5.60 -24.30
CA SER A 160 5.84 6.74 -25.07
C SER A 160 5.41 6.73 -26.52
#